data_33e647988fb4027ea355a5d487d50640
#
_entry.id   33e647988fb4027ea355a5d487d50640
#
_cell.length_a   1.000
_cell.length_b   1.000
_cell.length_c   1.000
_cell.angle_alpha   90.00
_cell.angle_beta   90.00
_cell.angle_gamma   90.00
#
_symmetry.space_group_name_H-M   'P 1'
#
loop_
_entity.id
_entity.type
_entity.pdbx_description
1 polymer ?
#
loop_
_entity_poly.entity_id
_entity_poly.type
_entity_poly.pdbx_seq_one_letter_code
_entity_poly.pdbx_strand_id
1 'polypeptide(L)'
;MIDISHVSDAAFLQAIDISNTPVIASHSSLRHFTPGWERNVSDSMLEALANKGGVLQINFGTAFLTDVNDKSNSYDPSTYIHAGVTDVVDHIDRVVALVGVEHVGIGSDYDGVGDTLPNGLKDVSTYPNLIAELQNRGYSTNDIQKILGGNFARVWREVELSLIHI
;
A
#
# COMPACT_ATOMS: atom_id res chain seq x y z
N MET A 1 -6.63 15.72 -4.85
CA MET A 1 -6.57 14.23 -4.86
C MET A 1 -7.25 13.71 -3.61
N ILE A 2 -8.06 12.66 -3.74
CA ILE A 2 -8.80 12.04 -2.62
C ILE A 2 -7.96 10.87 -2.11
N ASP A 3 -7.73 10.85 -0.79
CA ASP A 3 -7.10 9.74 -0.08
C ASP A 3 -8.16 8.96 0.71
N ILE A 4 -8.21 7.64 0.52
CA ILE A 4 -9.17 6.74 1.15
C ILE A 4 -8.52 5.77 2.14
N SER A 5 -7.32 6.05 2.63
CA SER A 5 -6.78 5.41 3.82
C SER A 5 -7.55 5.86 5.08
N HIS A 6 -7.67 5.01 6.09
CA HIS A 6 -8.38 5.28 7.36
C HIS A 6 -9.91 5.44 7.29
N VAL A 7 -10.54 5.11 6.19
CA VAL A 7 -12.00 5.15 6.07
C VAL A 7 -12.61 3.74 6.22
N SER A 8 -13.88 3.65 6.56
CA SER A 8 -14.61 2.37 6.57
C SER A 8 -14.77 1.82 5.15
N ASP A 9 -15.03 0.51 5.02
CA ASP A 9 -15.28 -0.14 3.72
C ASP A 9 -16.41 0.56 2.94
N ALA A 10 -17.48 0.97 3.62
CA ALA A 10 -18.57 1.67 2.98
C ALA A 10 -18.17 3.05 2.44
N ALA A 11 -17.40 3.83 3.21
CA ALA A 11 -16.89 5.13 2.78
C ALA A 11 -15.85 5.00 1.67
N PHE A 12 -15.02 3.95 1.70
CA PHE A 12 -14.06 3.62 0.64
C PHE A 12 -14.76 3.42 -0.70
N LEU A 13 -15.76 2.55 -0.74
CA LEU A 13 -16.52 2.26 -1.96
C LEU A 13 -17.34 3.47 -2.43
N GLN A 14 -17.95 4.22 -1.51
CA GLN A 14 -18.70 5.43 -1.83
C GLN A 14 -17.79 6.51 -2.45
N ALA A 15 -16.59 6.71 -1.90
CA ALA A 15 -15.63 7.68 -2.43
C ALA A 15 -15.19 7.31 -3.86
N ILE A 16 -14.97 6.04 -4.15
CA ILE A 16 -14.67 5.55 -5.50
C ILE A 16 -15.83 5.79 -6.46
N ASP A 17 -17.06 5.51 -6.04
CA ASP A 17 -18.26 5.65 -6.86
C ASP A 17 -18.49 7.12 -7.29
N ILE A 18 -18.46 8.05 -6.33
CA ILE A 18 -18.75 9.46 -6.58
C ILE A 18 -17.57 10.25 -7.17
N SER A 19 -16.33 9.79 -7.04
CA SER A 19 -15.17 10.50 -7.58
C SER A 19 -15.18 10.48 -9.12
N ASN A 20 -14.91 11.61 -9.76
CA ASN A 20 -14.71 11.69 -11.21
C ASN A 20 -13.23 11.47 -11.63
N THR A 21 -12.34 11.29 -10.64
CA THR A 21 -10.90 11.10 -10.87
C THR A 21 -10.41 9.88 -10.09
N PRO A 22 -9.24 9.33 -10.46
CA PRO A 22 -8.59 8.31 -9.65
C PRO A 22 -8.38 8.79 -8.21
N VAL A 23 -8.46 7.83 -7.27
CA VAL A 23 -8.23 8.04 -5.85
C VAL A 23 -7.03 7.24 -5.38
N ILE A 24 -6.46 7.56 -4.24
CA ILE A 24 -5.36 6.79 -3.64
C ILE A 24 -5.75 6.24 -2.28
N ALA A 25 -5.18 5.10 -1.92
CA ALA A 25 -5.01 4.69 -0.53
C ALA A 25 -3.54 4.92 -0.18
N SER A 26 -3.24 6.04 0.49
CA SER A 26 -1.86 6.53 0.64
C SER A 26 -0.97 5.65 1.53
N HIS A 27 -1.56 4.88 2.44
CA HIS A 27 -0.85 3.97 3.35
C HIS A 27 -1.81 2.91 3.91
N SER A 28 -2.10 1.92 3.10
CA SER A 28 -2.89 0.74 3.47
C SER A 28 -2.21 -0.50 2.89
N SER A 29 -2.60 -1.68 3.37
CA SER A 29 -2.09 -2.94 2.83
C SER A 29 -3.26 -3.85 2.48
N LEU A 30 -3.02 -5.14 2.22
CA LEU A 30 -4.05 -6.06 1.80
C LEU A 30 -4.60 -6.87 2.98
N ARG A 31 -5.92 -6.92 3.10
CA ARG A 31 -6.63 -7.70 4.12
C ARG A 31 -6.42 -9.21 3.97
N HIS A 32 -6.00 -9.66 2.80
CA HIS A 32 -5.64 -11.06 2.55
C HIS A 32 -4.62 -11.59 3.56
N PHE A 33 -3.61 -10.80 3.92
CA PHE A 33 -2.55 -11.17 4.86
C PHE A 33 -2.91 -10.84 6.33
N THR A 34 -4.01 -10.10 6.54
CA THR A 34 -4.51 -9.69 7.87
C THR A 34 -6.03 -9.87 7.93
N PRO A 35 -6.53 -11.12 7.90
CA PRO A 35 -7.96 -11.40 7.81
C PRO A 35 -8.78 -10.71 8.91
N GLY A 36 -9.92 -10.14 8.50
CA GLY A 36 -10.84 -9.47 9.44
C GLY A 36 -10.44 -8.06 9.85
N TRP A 37 -9.29 -7.53 9.40
CA TRP A 37 -8.86 -6.19 9.77
C TRP A 37 -9.26 -5.14 8.71
N GLU A 38 -10.32 -4.38 8.99
CA GLU A 38 -10.89 -3.37 8.07
C GLU A 38 -9.94 -2.24 7.68
N ARG A 39 -8.88 -1.99 8.47
CA ARG A 39 -7.87 -0.97 8.14
C ARG A 39 -7.15 -1.29 6.82
N ASN A 40 -7.09 -2.57 6.44
CA ASN A 40 -6.52 -3.05 5.18
C ASN A 40 -7.59 -3.28 4.13
N VAL A 41 -7.19 -3.14 2.86
CA VAL A 41 -8.05 -3.20 1.68
C VAL A 41 -8.34 -4.66 1.31
N SER A 42 -9.60 -5.01 1.08
CA SER A 42 -9.98 -6.33 0.55
C SER A 42 -9.67 -6.42 -0.96
N ASP A 43 -9.62 -7.65 -1.50
CA ASP A 43 -9.37 -7.87 -2.93
C ASP A 43 -10.41 -7.16 -3.81
N SER A 44 -11.70 -7.25 -3.44
CA SER A 44 -12.77 -6.57 -4.20
C SER A 44 -12.69 -5.04 -4.13
N MET A 45 -12.24 -4.49 -3.02
CA MET A 45 -11.99 -3.05 -2.89
C MET A 45 -10.77 -2.62 -3.72
N LEU A 46 -9.72 -3.46 -3.77
CA LEU A 46 -8.56 -3.24 -4.64
C LEU A 46 -8.96 -3.24 -6.12
N GLU A 47 -9.79 -4.18 -6.54
CA GLU A 47 -10.33 -4.21 -7.90
C GLU A 47 -11.13 -2.94 -8.22
N ALA A 48 -11.99 -2.48 -7.31
CA ALA A 48 -12.74 -1.24 -7.47
C ALA A 48 -11.82 -0.02 -7.59
N LEU A 49 -10.77 0.06 -6.74
CA LEU A 49 -9.75 1.10 -6.79
C LEU A 49 -9.01 1.11 -8.13
N ALA A 50 -8.59 -0.05 -8.59
CA ALA A 50 -7.87 -0.22 -9.86
C ALA A 50 -8.74 0.15 -11.07
N ASN A 51 -10.00 -0.29 -11.08
CA ASN A 51 -10.96 0.07 -12.14
C ASN A 51 -11.19 1.59 -12.24
N LYS A 52 -10.99 2.32 -11.13
CA LYS A 52 -11.01 3.80 -11.09
C LYS A 52 -9.69 4.43 -11.52
N GLY A 53 -8.67 3.64 -11.84
CA GLY A 53 -7.31 4.12 -12.15
C GLY A 53 -6.47 4.46 -10.90
N GLY A 54 -6.94 4.11 -9.71
CA GLY A 54 -6.31 4.44 -8.44
C GLY A 54 -5.06 3.63 -8.12
N VAL A 55 -4.43 3.95 -6.99
CA VAL A 55 -3.20 3.31 -6.49
C VAL A 55 -3.33 2.99 -5.01
N LEU A 56 -3.04 1.74 -4.66
CA LEU A 56 -2.81 1.29 -3.29
C LEU A 56 -1.33 1.43 -2.95
N GLN A 57 -1.00 2.22 -1.93
CA GLN A 57 0.37 2.38 -1.43
C GLN A 57 0.55 1.56 -0.16
N ILE A 58 1.51 0.61 -0.20
CA ILE A 58 1.70 -0.40 0.85
C ILE A 58 2.29 0.23 2.10
N ASN A 59 1.55 0.11 3.22
CA ASN A 59 1.99 0.49 4.55
C ASN A 59 3.02 -0.51 5.09
N PHE A 60 4.07 -0.03 5.78
CA PHE A 60 5.15 -0.88 6.26
C PHE A 60 4.98 -1.33 7.72
N GLY A 61 4.05 -0.80 8.48
CA GLY A 61 3.81 -1.29 9.83
C GLY A 61 3.54 -2.80 9.85
N THR A 62 4.24 -3.55 10.71
CA THR A 62 4.12 -5.03 10.75
C THR A 62 2.67 -5.50 10.88
N ALA A 63 1.84 -4.81 11.68
CA ALA A 63 0.43 -5.15 11.83
C ALA A 63 -0.38 -5.02 10.53
N PHE A 64 0.09 -4.23 9.54
CA PHE A 64 -0.51 -4.09 8.22
C PHE A 64 -0.06 -5.19 7.26
N LEU A 65 1.09 -5.81 7.54
CA LEU A 65 1.72 -6.77 6.64
C LEU A 65 1.42 -8.21 7.03
N THR A 66 1.32 -8.49 8.32
CA THR A 66 1.18 -9.86 8.83
C THR A 66 0.17 -9.93 9.97
N ASP A 67 -0.26 -11.16 10.27
CA ASP A 67 -1.15 -11.46 11.39
C ASP A 67 -0.43 -12.22 12.52
N VAL A 68 0.90 -12.05 12.60
CA VAL A 68 1.75 -12.78 13.56
C VAL A 68 1.66 -12.24 14.98
N ASN A 69 1.26 -10.97 15.15
CA ASN A 69 1.06 -10.35 16.47
C ASN A 69 -0.42 -10.13 16.75
N ASP A 70 -0.82 -10.31 17.99
CA ASP A 70 -2.16 -9.93 18.43
C ASP A 70 -2.31 -8.40 18.41
N LYS A 71 -3.16 -7.90 17.52
CA LYS A 71 -3.41 -6.46 17.32
C LYS A 71 -4.13 -5.77 18.49
N SER A 72 -4.69 -6.54 19.41
CA SER A 72 -5.32 -6.03 20.63
C SER A 72 -4.31 -5.71 21.73
N ASN A 73 -3.09 -6.24 21.63
CA ASN A 73 -2.03 -6.04 22.63
C ASN A 73 -1.19 -4.80 22.32
N SER A 74 -0.72 -4.14 23.39
CA SER A 74 0.27 -3.07 23.27
C SER A 74 1.60 -3.62 22.74
N TYR A 75 2.32 -2.79 21.98
CA TYR A 75 3.68 -3.11 21.53
C TYR A 75 4.60 -3.42 22.72
N ASP A 76 5.22 -4.60 22.70
CA ASP A 76 6.27 -5.01 23.64
C ASP A 76 7.51 -5.44 22.84
N PRO A 77 8.61 -4.67 22.85
CA PRO A 77 9.79 -4.96 22.04
C PRO A 77 10.45 -6.31 22.37
N SER A 78 10.17 -6.90 23.53
CA SER A 78 10.74 -8.20 23.92
C SER A 78 10.03 -9.40 23.26
N THR A 79 8.79 -9.23 22.83
CA THR A 79 7.94 -10.30 22.28
C THR A 79 7.43 -10.02 20.88
N TYR A 80 7.57 -8.77 20.39
CA TYR A 80 7.03 -8.36 19.09
C TYR A 80 7.79 -9.00 17.93
N ILE A 81 7.06 -9.66 17.05
CA ILE A 81 7.60 -10.29 15.83
C ILE A 81 7.48 -9.29 14.70
N HIS A 82 8.62 -8.79 14.23
CA HIS A 82 8.65 -7.85 13.09
C HIS A 82 8.50 -8.59 11.75
N ALA A 83 7.72 -8.00 10.85
CA ALA A 83 7.74 -8.37 9.43
C ALA A 83 9.14 -8.14 8.83
N GLY A 84 9.37 -8.64 7.63
CA GLY A 84 10.57 -8.41 6.83
C GLY A 84 10.28 -7.69 5.51
N VAL A 85 11.32 -7.43 4.75
CA VAL A 85 11.22 -6.87 3.38
C VAL A 85 10.36 -7.76 2.49
N THR A 86 10.46 -9.08 2.64
CA THR A 86 9.71 -10.07 1.88
C THR A 86 8.21 -9.93 2.07
N ASP A 87 7.74 -9.65 3.31
CA ASP A 87 6.32 -9.48 3.58
C ASP A 87 5.75 -8.24 2.85
N VAL A 88 6.54 -7.16 2.75
CA VAL A 88 6.15 -5.98 1.95
C VAL A 88 6.00 -6.36 0.48
N VAL A 89 6.95 -7.12 -0.07
CA VAL A 89 6.92 -7.52 -1.48
C VAL A 89 5.81 -8.53 -1.75
N ASP A 90 5.45 -9.40 -0.80
CA ASP A 90 4.30 -10.30 -0.93
C ASP A 90 2.99 -9.52 -1.16
N HIS A 91 2.81 -8.38 -0.48
CA HIS A 91 1.68 -7.49 -0.75
C HIS A 91 1.75 -6.90 -2.16
N ILE A 92 2.92 -6.44 -2.59
CA ILE A 92 3.13 -5.91 -3.95
C ILE A 92 2.81 -6.97 -4.99
N ASP A 93 3.34 -8.18 -4.84
CA ASP A 93 3.10 -9.32 -5.74
C ASP A 93 1.60 -9.61 -5.86
N ARG A 94 0.87 -9.60 -4.74
CA ARG A 94 -0.57 -9.83 -4.78
C ARG A 94 -1.33 -8.73 -5.51
N VAL A 95 -0.99 -7.45 -5.29
CA VAL A 95 -1.62 -6.36 -6.05
C VAL A 95 -1.35 -6.54 -7.55
N VAL A 96 -0.10 -6.82 -7.91
CA VAL A 96 0.30 -7.02 -9.31
C VAL A 96 -0.44 -8.20 -9.93
N ALA A 97 -0.58 -9.31 -9.20
CA ALA A 97 -1.29 -10.50 -9.68
C ALA A 97 -2.80 -10.26 -9.90
N LEU A 98 -3.43 -9.41 -9.07
CA LEU A 98 -4.87 -9.15 -9.15
C LEU A 98 -5.23 -8.06 -10.15
N VAL A 99 -4.47 -6.95 -10.17
CA VAL A 99 -4.87 -5.73 -10.89
C VAL A 99 -3.77 -5.09 -11.72
N GLY A 100 -2.55 -5.60 -11.66
CA GLY A 100 -1.41 -5.09 -12.44
C GLY A 100 -0.53 -4.11 -11.67
N VAL A 101 0.69 -3.93 -12.18
CA VAL A 101 1.75 -3.13 -11.55
C VAL A 101 1.44 -1.64 -11.49
N GLU A 102 0.53 -1.15 -12.31
CA GLU A 102 0.10 0.26 -12.38
C GLU A 102 -0.67 0.72 -11.15
N HIS A 103 -1.11 -0.20 -10.28
CA HIS A 103 -2.03 0.07 -9.17
C HIS A 103 -1.39 -0.10 -7.79
N VAL A 104 -0.07 -0.26 -7.71
CA VAL A 104 0.67 -0.39 -6.46
C VAL A 104 1.74 0.69 -6.31
N GLY A 105 1.96 1.11 -5.06
CA GLY A 105 2.99 2.08 -4.69
C GLY A 105 3.49 1.85 -3.26
N ILE A 106 4.30 2.79 -2.77
CA ILE A 106 4.91 2.75 -1.45
C ILE A 106 4.29 3.83 -0.56
N GLY A 107 3.70 3.40 0.56
CA GLY A 107 3.11 4.25 1.58
C GLY A 107 3.65 3.90 2.96
N SER A 108 4.97 3.93 3.12
CA SER A 108 5.74 3.39 4.25
C SER A 108 5.21 3.71 5.65
N ASP A 109 4.63 4.90 5.85
CA ASP A 109 4.06 5.34 7.13
C ASP A 109 5.09 5.37 8.29
N TYR A 110 6.34 5.75 7.98
CA TYR A 110 7.46 5.69 8.93
C TYR A 110 7.19 6.41 10.24
N ASP A 111 6.53 7.57 10.21
CA ASP A 111 6.23 8.36 11.41
C ASP A 111 4.92 7.92 12.11
N GLY A 112 4.09 7.10 11.44
CA GLY A 112 2.77 6.70 11.93
C GLY A 112 2.75 5.37 12.69
N VAL A 113 3.73 4.48 12.47
CA VAL A 113 3.70 3.11 13.01
C VAL A 113 4.76 2.84 14.09
N GLY A 114 5.54 3.86 14.49
CA GLY A 114 6.55 3.75 15.55
C GLY A 114 7.56 2.63 15.29
N ASP A 115 7.94 1.90 16.34
CA ASP A 115 8.96 0.85 16.28
C ASP A 115 8.50 -0.47 15.61
N THR A 116 7.30 -0.51 15.03
CA THR A 116 6.74 -1.74 14.44
C THR A 116 7.16 -1.99 13.00
N LEU A 117 8.09 -1.22 12.46
CA LEU A 117 8.58 -1.31 11.08
C LEU A 117 9.30 -2.64 10.79
N PRO A 118 9.32 -3.10 9.52
CA PRO A 118 9.91 -4.37 9.15
C PRO A 118 11.43 -4.39 9.35
N ASN A 119 11.96 -5.56 9.63
CA ASN A 119 13.39 -5.78 9.57
C ASN A 119 13.91 -5.49 8.17
N GLY A 120 14.92 -4.63 8.06
CA GLY A 120 15.50 -4.19 6.79
C GLY A 120 14.78 -3.03 6.10
N LEU A 121 13.69 -2.48 6.69
CA LEU A 121 12.97 -1.30 6.17
C LEU A 121 12.61 -0.33 7.31
N LYS A 122 13.58 0.01 8.15
CA LYS A 122 13.36 0.87 9.33
C LYS A 122 13.27 2.38 9.01
N ASP A 123 13.82 2.79 7.88
CA ASP A 123 13.80 4.17 7.40
C ASP A 123 14.07 4.24 5.88
N VAL A 124 14.01 5.46 5.32
CA VAL A 124 14.18 5.69 3.89
C VAL A 124 15.56 5.27 3.35
N SER A 125 16.61 5.25 4.18
CA SER A 125 17.94 4.82 3.77
C SER A 125 18.01 3.33 3.43
N THR A 126 17.00 2.56 3.88
CA THR A 126 16.89 1.11 3.68
C THR A 126 16.05 0.73 2.45
N TYR A 127 15.52 1.66 1.68
CA TYR A 127 14.82 1.39 0.41
C TYR A 127 15.64 0.57 -0.60
N PRO A 128 16.99 0.65 -0.66
CA PRO A 128 17.76 -0.28 -1.48
C PRO A 128 17.48 -1.76 -1.22
N ASN A 129 17.11 -2.14 0.01
CA ASN A 129 16.74 -3.53 0.34
C ASN A 129 15.42 -3.93 -0.33
N LEU A 130 14.43 -3.02 -0.36
CA LEU A 130 13.17 -3.25 -1.06
C LEU A 130 13.40 -3.38 -2.58
N ILE A 131 14.23 -2.49 -3.15
CA ILE A 131 14.58 -2.54 -4.58
C ILE A 131 15.26 -3.86 -4.92
N ALA A 132 16.22 -4.31 -4.08
CA ALA A 132 16.91 -5.58 -4.29
C ALA A 132 15.92 -6.77 -4.24
N GLU A 133 14.97 -6.78 -3.31
CA GLU A 133 13.97 -7.85 -3.24
C GLU A 133 13.02 -7.83 -4.46
N LEU A 134 12.57 -6.66 -4.92
CA LEU A 134 11.79 -6.57 -6.16
C LEU A 134 12.57 -7.11 -7.36
N GLN A 135 13.88 -6.79 -7.46
CA GLN A 135 14.74 -7.36 -8.51
C GLN A 135 14.86 -8.88 -8.40
N ASN A 136 15.02 -9.42 -7.18
CA ASN A 136 15.08 -10.86 -6.92
C ASN A 136 13.79 -11.57 -7.35
N ARG A 137 12.62 -10.91 -7.21
CA ARG A 137 11.30 -11.39 -7.66
C ARG A 137 11.09 -11.24 -9.18
N GLY A 138 12.06 -10.65 -9.90
CA GLY A 138 12.02 -10.52 -11.36
C GLY A 138 11.29 -9.27 -11.89
N TYR A 139 11.01 -8.29 -11.05
CA TYR A 139 10.47 -7.01 -11.51
C TYR A 139 11.47 -6.30 -12.42
N SER A 140 10.99 -5.79 -13.56
CA SER A 140 11.81 -4.96 -14.45
C SER A 140 12.13 -3.61 -13.79
N THR A 141 13.20 -2.96 -14.26
CA THR A 141 13.51 -1.59 -13.81
C THR A 141 12.34 -0.62 -14.02
N ASN A 142 11.59 -0.78 -15.11
CA ASN A 142 10.41 0.04 -15.39
C ASN A 142 9.29 -0.20 -14.36
N ASP A 143 9.03 -1.46 -13.99
CA ASP A 143 8.01 -1.77 -12.99
C ASP A 143 8.39 -1.26 -11.61
N ILE A 144 9.67 -1.39 -11.25
CA ILE A 144 10.21 -0.82 -10.00
C ILE A 144 10.03 0.70 -9.96
N GLN A 145 10.32 1.41 -11.06
CA GLN A 145 10.10 2.86 -11.15
C GLN A 145 8.61 3.23 -10.98
N LYS A 146 7.69 2.45 -11.54
CA LYS A 146 6.25 2.64 -11.32
C LYS A 146 5.90 2.49 -9.84
N ILE A 147 6.34 1.40 -9.20
CA ILE A 147 6.08 1.11 -7.77
C ILE A 147 6.65 2.20 -6.87
N LEU A 148 7.88 2.65 -7.12
CA LEU A 148 8.58 3.64 -6.30
C LEU A 148 7.98 5.05 -6.34
N GLY A 149 7.10 5.35 -7.29
CA GLY A 149 6.43 6.66 -7.34
C GLY A 149 5.80 7.01 -8.68
N GLY A 150 6.12 6.29 -9.76
CA GLY A 150 5.59 6.56 -11.09
C GLY A 150 4.06 6.47 -11.13
N ASN A 151 3.49 5.47 -10.45
CA ASN A 151 2.03 5.28 -10.38
C ASN A 151 1.35 6.40 -9.60
N PHE A 152 1.90 6.82 -8.47
CA PHE A 152 1.40 7.97 -7.71
C PHE A 152 1.47 9.26 -8.54
N ALA A 153 2.59 9.49 -9.22
CA ALA A 153 2.76 10.66 -10.08
C ALA A 153 1.78 10.68 -11.28
N ARG A 154 1.40 9.50 -11.79
CA ARG A 154 0.35 9.37 -12.80
C ARG A 154 -1.00 9.84 -12.26
N VAL A 155 -1.42 9.30 -11.11
CA VAL A 155 -2.70 9.71 -10.47
C VAL A 155 -2.71 11.21 -10.17
N TRP A 156 -1.60 11.74 -9.65
CA TRP A 156 -1.48 13.17 -9.37
C TRP A 156 -1.75 14.01 -10.63
N ARG A 157 -1.09 13.71 -11.75
CA ARG A 157 -1.29 14.41 -13.02
C ARG A 157 -2.72 14.31 -13.53
N GLU A 158 -3.35 13.14 -13.44
CA GLU A 158 -4.74 12.95 -13.86
C GLU A 158 -5.71 13.81 -13.05
N VAL A 159 -5.49 13.92 -11.73
CA VAL A 159 -6.28 14.80 -10.86
C VAL A 159 -6.07 16.26 -11.20
N GLU A 160 -4.82 16.71 -11.40
CA GLU A 160 -4.53 18.10 -11.78
C GLU A 160 -5.16 18.47 -13.13
N LEU A 161 -5.06 17.59 -14.12
CA LEU A 161 -5.67 17.82 -15.45
C LEU A 161 -7.19 17.92 -15.37
N SER A 162 -7.85 17.16 -14.47
CA SER A 162 -9.29 17.25 -14.30
C SER A 162 -9.76 18.61 -13.76
N LEU A 163 -8.93 19.30 -13.00
CA LEU A 163 -9.22 20.62 -12.44
C LEU A 163 -9.06 21.77 -13.46
N ILE A 164 -8.34 21.54 -14.56
CA ILE A 164 -8.12 22.55 -15.60
C ILE A 164 -9.34 22.68 -16.52
N HIS A 165 -10.24 21.70 -16.52
CA HIS A 165 -11.42 21.65 -17.39
C HIS A 165 -12.75 21.95 -16.67
N ILE A 166 -12.68 22.46 -15.43
CA ILE A 166 -13.81 23.04 -14.72
C ILE A 166 -13.75 24.57 -14.91
#